data_be6e0dcc1e61cde91ab162991642a9a0
#
_entry.id   be6e0dcc1e61cde91ab162991642a9a0
#
_cell.length_a   1.000
_cell.length_b   1.000
_cell.length_c   1.000
_cell.angle_alpha   90.00
_cell.angle_beta   90.00
_cell.angle_gamma   90.00
#
_symmetry.space_group_name_H-M   'P 1'
#
loop_
_entity.id
_entity.type
_entity.pdbx_description
1 polymer ?
#
loop_
_entity_poly.entity_id
_entity_poly.type
_entity_poly.pdbx_seq_one_letter_code
_entity_poly.pdbx_strand_id
1 'polypeptide(L)'
;MIELRVHQRIRDVAEADWDRLVGSNAPPFLSFAFLDALESTGCVAPDRGWLPFHLTLWENERLVAAAPAYLKGNSEGEFVFDWGWAEFAHKLRVKYYPKLILAVPFTPATGPRVLLATDVGDEGGTVAGARCAEPSATRERLVFAMAEGVRQVLDAQSVSSAHVLFLPEDEAADFGHAGYALRLGVQYQWHNQGFRTFEDFLTTFPTKKRTQIRRERKEMDQRGIRIATLRGKEITSEALEAMCEFYELTVDKFRWGRRYLNRAFFSAICERMPDAVEIVLARNGSGRPIAGAFNLVGGGVLYGRYWGAIEEHPFLHFNVCYYHSIEHCIERKLVRFEPGAGGEHKRARGFTPTLTRSVHHLVDPRLNGAIRDYLGREREHIERVLRGEEEGED
;
A
#
# COMPACT_ATOMS: atom_id res chain seq x y z
N MET A 1 8.75 -11.63 29.17
CA MET A 1 9.21 -12.51 28.05
C MET A 1 8.28 -12.24 26.89
N ILE A 2 8.83 -12.02 25.68
CA ILE A 2 8.02 -11.82 24.47
C ILE A 2 7.65 -13.20 23.91
N GLU A 3 6.36 -13.42 23.66
CA GLU A 3 5.80 -14.62 23.07
C GLU A 3 5.28 -14.31 21.66
N LEU A 4 5.67 -15.12 20.65
CA LEU A 4 5.10 -15.07 19.31
C LEU A 4 3.86 -15.95 19.24
N ARG A 5 2.76 -15.41 18.72
CA ARG A 5 1.55 -16.17 18.39
C ARG A 5 1.21 -16.00 16.91
N VAL A 6 0.66 -17.05 16.30
CA VAL A 6 0.27 -17.10 14.88
C VAL A 6 -1.25 -17.25 14.80
N HIS A 7 -1.87 -16.48 13.89
CA HIS A 7 -3.33 -16.48 13.70
C HIS A 7 -3.67 -16.73 12.24
N GLN A 8 -4.58 -17.65 11.99
CA GLN A 8 -5.02 -18.03 10.64
C GLN A 8 -6.17 -17.17 10.11
N ARG A 9 -6.67 -16.26 10.92
CA ARG A 9 -7.66 -15.25 10.55
C ARG A 9 -7.41 -14.00 11.38
N ILE A 10 -7.67 -12.84 10.79
CA ILE A 10 -7.56 -11.59 11.57
C ILE A 10 -8.54 -11.60 12.77
N ARG A 11 -9.69 -12.25 12.63
CA ARG A 11 -10.71 -12.41 13.69
C ARG A 11 -10.25 -13.24 14.89
N ASP A 12 -9.12 -13.90 14.81
CA ASP A 12 -8.54 -14.62 15.94
C ASP A 12 -7.81 -13.66 16.91
N VAL A 13 -7.67 -12.38 16.51
CA VAL A 13 -7.18 -11.27 17.34
C VAL A 13 -8.34 -10.32 17.64
N ALA A 14 -8.43 -9.79 18.86
CA ALA A 14 -9.46 -8.82 19.19
C ALA A 14 -9.29 -7.53 18.36
N GLU A 15 -10.36 -7.04 17.73
CA GLU A 15 -10.37 -5.84 16.90
C GLU A 15 -9.80 -4.63 17.66
N ALA A 16 -10.24 -4.43 18.92
CA ALA A 16 -9.78 -3.32 19.75
C ALA A 16 -8.25 -3.37 20.02
N ASP A 17 -7.69 -4.57 20.20
CA ASP A 17 -6.25 -4.73 20.42
C ASP A 17 -5.46 -4.46 19.14
N TRP A 18 -5.94 -4.96 18.00
CA TRP A 18 -5.31 -4.70 16.70
C TRP A 18 -5.32 -3.21 16.36
N ASP A 19 -6.50 -2.57 16.41
CA ASP A 19 -6.65 -1.17 16.02
C ASP A 19 -5.99 -0.20 17.01
N ARG A 20 -5.78 -0.59 18.27
CA ARG A 20 -4.91 0.12 19.22
C ARG A 20 -3.47 0.20 18.71
N LEU A 21 -2.94 -0.87 18.09
CA LEU A 21 -1.60 -0.85 17.49
C LEU A 21 -1.56 -0.06 16.18
N VAL A 22 -2.64 -0.07 15.41
CA VAL A 22 -2.74 0.69 14.15
C VAL A 22 -2.67 2.19 14.44
N GLY A 23 -3.39 2.66 15.45
CA GLY A 23 -3.44 4.08 15.80
C GLY A 23 -4.20 4.94 14.77
N SER A 24 -4.53 6.16 15.15
CA SER A 24 -5.40 7.05 14.38
C SER A 24 -4.76 7.65 13.11
N ASN A 25 -3.43 7.69 13.04
CA ASN A 25 -2.69 8.29 11.93
C ASN A 25 -2.12 7.26 10.92
N ALA A 26 -2.48 6.00 11.07
CA ALA A 26 -1.98 4.95 10.18
C ALA A 26 -2.73 4.93 8.83
N PRO A 27 -2.14 4.32 7.81
CA PRO A 27 -2.83 4.02 6.56
C PRO A 27 -4.08 3.16 6.82
N PRO A 28 -5.24 3.47 6.19
CA PRO A 28 -6.52 2.82 6.50
C PRO A 28 -6.55 1.32 6.19
N PHE A 29 -5.71 0.86 5.30
CA PHE A 29 -5.61 -0.56 4.91
C PHE A 29 -4.89 -1.45 5.94
N LEU A 30 -4.40 -0.88 7.05
CA LEU A 30 -3.86 -1.63 8.19
C LEU A 30 -4.93 -1.91 9.26
N SER A 31 -6.10 -1.25 9.19
CA SER A 31 -7.17 -1.45 10.15
C SER A 31 -7.71 -2.88 10.13
N PHE A 32 -8.19 -3.33 11.27
CA PHE A 32 -8.88 -4.62 11.39
C PHE A 32 -10.02 -4.74 10.38
N ALA A 33 -10.82 -3.69 10.22
CA ALA A 33 -11.95 -3.67 9.30
C ALA A 33 -11.55 -3.95 7.84
N PHE A 34 -10.43 -3.40 7.38
CA PHE A 34 -9.94 -3.62 6.01
C PHE A 34 -9.44 -5.04 5.80
N LEU A 35 -8.62 -5.55 6.72
CA LEU A 35 -8.06 -6.90 6.63
C LEU A 35 -9.15 -7.95 6.75
N ASP A 36 -10.09 -7.77 7.67
CA ASP A 36 -11.24 -8.66 7.83
C ASP A 36 -12.16 -8.64 6.59
N ALA A 37 -12.35 -7.48 5.95
CA ALA A 37 -13.10 -7.41 4.70
C ALA A 37 -12.44 -8.24 3.58
N LEU A 38 -11.11 -8.22 3.46
CA LEU A 38 -10.37 -9.05 2.49
C LEU A 38 -10.58 -10.55 2.74
N GLU A 39 -10.54 -10.97 4.00
CA GLU A 39 -10.69 -12.38 4.39
C GLU A 39 -12.15 -12.84 4.32
N SER A 40 -13.06 -12.10 4.95
CA SER A 40 -14.48 -12.51 5.06
C SER A 40 -15.21 -12.51 3.74
N THR A 41 -14.75 -11.73 2.75
CA THR A 41 -15.34 -11.71 1.41
C THR A 41 -14.66 -12.68 0.43
N GLY A 42 -13.64 -13.44 0.89
CA GLY A 42 -12.93 -14.40 0.07
C GLY A 42 -12.00 -13.79 -0.99
N CYS A 43 -11.66 -12.50 -0.87
CA CYS A 43 -10.62 -11.88 -1.70
C CYS A 43 -9.23 -12.45 -1.35
N VAL A 44 -9.02 -12.71 -0.07
CA VAL A 44 -7.86 -13.40 0.50
C VAL A 44 -8.31 -14.76 0.98
N ALA A 45 -7.82 -15.82 0.33
CA ALA A 45 -8.16 -17.20 0.63
C ALA A 45 -7.07 -18.16 0.12
N PRO A 46 -6.95 -19.37 0.65
CA PRO A 46 -5.93 -20.34 0.24
C PRO A 46 -6.01 -20.71 -1.27
N ASP A 47 -7.19 -20.85 -1.83
CA ASP A 47 -7.42 -21.11 -3.27
C ASP A 47 -7.04 -19.92 -4.16
N ARG A 48 -6.92 -18.73 -3.59
CA ARG A 48 -6.37 -17.51 -4.21
C ARG A 48 -4.86 -17.40 -4.06
N GLY A 49 -4.21 -18.35 -3.38
CA GLY A 49 -2.78 -18.34 -3.07
C GLY A 49 -2.39 -17.41 -1.91
N TRP A 50 -3.35 -16.99 -1.10
CA TRP A 50 -3.14 -16.17 0.10
C TRP A 50 -3.74 -16.89 1.31
N LEU A 51 -2.89 -17.50 2.14
CA LEU A 51 -3.31 -18.09 3.41
C LEU A 51 -2.97 -17.13 4.54
N PRO A 52 -3.95 -16.55 5.26
CA PRO A 52 -3.68 -15.67 6.40
C PRO A 52 -2.80 -16.38 7.44
N PHE A 53 -1.82 -15.67 7.94
CA PHE A 53 -0.82 -16.18 8.87
C PHE A 53 -0.28 -15.04 9.73
N HIS A 54 -1.20 -14.26 10.34
CA HIS A 54 -0.86 -13.04 11.07
C HIS A 54 0.03 -13.35 12.27
N LEU A 55 1.02 -12.50 12.48
CA LEU A 55 1.98 -12.63 13.56
C LEU A 55 1.69 -11.59 14.65
N THR A 56 1.71 -12.01 15.89
CA THR A 56 1.54 -11.13 17.05
C THR A 56 2.59 -11.42 18.10
N LEU A 57 3.09 -10.36 18.73
CA LEU A 57 3.98 -10.44 19.87
C LEU A 57 3.24 -10.01 21.14
N TRP A 58 3.35 -10.85 22.15
CA TRP A 58 2.70 -10.66 23.44
C TRP A 58 3.74 -10.54 24.54
N GLU A 59 3.52 -9.62 25.47
CA GLU A 59 4.30 -9.45 26.68
C GLU A 59 3.35 -9.35 27.88
N ASN A 60 3.45 -10.28 28.83
CA ASN A 60 2.53 -10.35 29.98
C ASN A 60 1.03 -10.32 29.60
N GLU A 61 0.63 -11.18 28.64
CA GLU A 61 -0.75 -11.25 28.08
C GLU A 61 -1.23 -9.96 27.38
N ARG A 62 -0.34 -9.02 27.16
CA ARG A 62 -0.65 -7.79 26.41
C ARG A 62 -0.08 -7.90 25.00
N LEU A 63 -0.89 -7.55 24.01
CA LEU A 63 -0.45 -7.42 22.61
C LEU A 63 0.45 -6.20 22.47
N VAL A 64 1.73 -6.40 22.15
CA VAL A 64 2.74 -5.31 22.03
C VAL A 64 3.16 -5.04 20.60
N ALA A 65 3.04 -6.04 19.69
CA ALA A 65 3.24 -5.83 18.27
C ALA A 65 2.41 -6.82 17.44
N ALA A 66 2.06 -6.43 16.21
CA ALA A 66 1.36 -7.28 15.26
C ALA A 66 1.84 -7.01 13.83
N ALA A 67 1.76 -8.02 12.96
CA ALA A 67 2.07 -7.88 11.55
C ALA A 67 1.02 -8.62 10.71
N PRO A 68 0.40 -7.95 9.72
CA PRO A 68 -0.42 -8.64 8.74
C PRO A 68 0.49 -9.52 7.88
N ALA A 69 0.31 -10.83 7.96
CA ALA A 69 1.17 -11.80 7.29
C ALA A 69 0.37 -12.90 6.61
N TYR A 70 0.96 -13.48 5.55
CA TYR A 70 0.31 -14.46 4.70
C TYR A 70 1.32 -15.47 4.17
N LEU A 71 0.97 -16.74 4.17
CA LEU A 71 1.68 -17.75 3.39
C LEU A 71 1.21 -17.71 1.94
N LYS A 72 2.17 -17.63 1.03
CA LYS A 72 1.93 -17.47 -0.40
C LYS A 72 2.40 -18.68 -1.19
N GLY A 73 1.50 -19.22 -2.02
CA GLY A 73 1.80 -20.29 -2.99
C GLY A 73 2.19 -19.79 -4.38
N ASN A 74 2.19 -18.47 -4.61
CA ASN A 74 2.51 -17.82 -5.89
C ASN A 74 3.03 -16.39 -5.65
N SER A 75 3.42 -15.67 -6.71
CA SER A 75 3.90 -14.27 -6.65
C SER A 75 2.89 -13.27 -7.25
N GLU A 76 1.60 -13.45 -6.94
CA GLU A 76 0.55 -12.61 -7.48
C GLU A 76 -0.06 -11.70 -6.40
N GLY A 77 -0.39 -10.45 -6.79
CA GLY A 77 -1.06 -9.48 -5.92
C GLY A 77 -0.17 -8.81 -4.87
N GLU A 78 1.16 -8.97 -4.96
CA GLU A 78 2.15 -8.42 -4.03
C GLU A 78 2.68 -7.06 -4.50
N PHE A 79 2.72 -6.83 -5.82
CA PHE A 79 3.28 -5.64 -6.48
C PHE A 79 4.77 -5.38 -6.20
N VAL A 80 5.48 -6.36 -5.64
CA VAL A 80 6.93 -6.46 -5.61
C VAL A 80 7.28 -7.74 -6.36
N PHE A 81 7.68 -7.57 -7.62
CA PHE A 81 7.81 -8.69 -8.56
C PHE A 81 9.08 -9.49 -8.29
N ASP A 82 8.93 -10.78 -8.01
CA ASP A 82 10.01 -11.72 -7.72
C ASP A 82 9.97 -12.98 -8.62
N TRP A 83 9.30 -12.91 -9.77
CA TRP A 83 9.20 -14.03 -10.72
C TRP A 83 10.58 -14.53 -11.17
N GLY A 84 11.53 -13.61 -11.42
CA GLY A 84 12.90 -13.97 -11.75
C GLY A 84 13.61 -14.73 -10.63
N TRP A 85 13.26 -14.44 -9.36
CA TRP A 85 13.81 -15.18 -8.21
C TRP A 85 13.23 -16.59 -8.12
N ALA A 86 11.92 -16.75 -8.38
CA ALA A 86 11.27 -18.06 -8.44
C ALA A 86 11.82 -18.93 -9.58
N GLU A 87 12.05 -18.33 -10.77
CA GLU A 87 12.67 -19.01 -11.89
C GLU A 87 14.13 -19.44 -11.57
N PHE A 88 14.90 -18.56 -10.93
CA PHE A 88 16.26 -18.87 -10.53
C PHE A 88 16.31 -19.97 -9.46
N ALA A 89 15.43 -19.93 -8.48
CA ALA A 89 15.27 -21.02 -7.49
C ALA A 89 14.98 -22.37 -8.18
N HIS A 90 14.10 -22.37 -9.18
CA HIS A 90 13.82 -23.57 -9.98
C HIS A 90 15.08 -24.10 -10.70
N LYS A 91 15.89 -23.23 -11.29
CA LYS A 91 17.18 -23.60 -11.92
C LYS A 91 18.17 -24.19 -10.91
N LEU A 92 18.17 -23.69 -9.68
CA LEU A 92 18.98 -24.22 -8.58
C LEU A 92 18.40 -25.49 -7.94
N ARG A 93 17.20 -25.93 -8.35
CA ARG A 93 16.42 -26.99 -7.73
C ARG A 93 16.14 -26.73 -6.23
N VAL A 94 15.88 -25.48 -5.90
CA VAL A 94 15.51 -25.01 -4.56
C VAL A 94 14.00 -24.74 -4.56
N LYS A 95 13.33 -25.11 -3.47
CA LYS A 95 11.92 -24.81 -3.27
C LYS A 95 11.77 -23.30 -3.03
N TYR A 96 10.90 -22.61 -3.80
CA TYR A 96 10.60 -21.19 -3.64
C TYR A 96 9.28 -20.93 -2.92
N TYR A 97 8.30 -21.76 -3.10
CA TYR A 97 7.00 -21.68 -2.43
C TYR A 97 6.79 -22.83 -1.44
N PRO A 98 6.01 -22.64 -0.35
CA PRO A 98 5.43 -21.39 0.07
C PRO A 98 6.48 -20.40 0.57
N LYS A 99 6.14 -19.10 0.48
CA LYS A 99 6.90 -18.00 1.07
C LYS A 99 6.01 -17.23 2.05
N LEU A 100 6.59 -16.60 3.06
CA LEU A 100 5.89 -15.75 4.03
C LEU A 100 5.98 -14.29 3.57
N ILE A 101 4.82 -13.61 3.50
CA ILE A 101 4.74 -12.20 3.15
C ILE A 101 4.19 -11.41 4.33
N LEU A 102 4.89 -10.40 4.80
CA LEU A 102 4.38 -9.36 5.70
C LEU A 102 3.99 -8.16 4.83
N ALA A 103 2.71 -8.02 4.56
CA ALA A 103 2.17 -6.98 3.67
C ALA A 103 0.66 -6.87 3.82
N VAL A 104 0.09 -5.82 3.24
CA VAL A 104 -1.36 -5.77 3.01
C VAL A 104 -1.65 -6.28 1.60
N PRO A 105 -2.49 -7.31 1.43
CA PRO A 105 -2.80 -7.88 0.13
C PRO A 105 -3.32 -6.83 -0.86
N PHE A 106 -2.91 -6.93 -2.12
CA PHE A 106 -3.33 -6.07 -3.23
C PHE A 106 -3.09 -4.57 -3.02
N THR A 107 -2.15 -4.20 -2.10
CA THR A 107 -1.99 -2.83 -1.64
C THR A 107 -0.53 -2.37 -1.74
N PRO A 108 -0.09 -1.84 -2.90
CA PRO A 108 1.26 -1.31 -3.10
C PRO A 108 1.38 0.11 -2.52
N ALA A 109 1.19 0.26 -1.22
CA ALA A 109 1.29 1.53 -0.51
C ALA A 109 2.21 1.40 0.70
N THR A 110 2.99 2.45 0.96
CA THR A 110 3.94 2.48 2.06
C THR A 110 3.25 2.66 3.40
N GLY A 111 3.64 1.87 4.39
CA GLY A 111 3.16 1.96 5.77
C GLY A 111 3.85 0.92 6.65
N PRO A 112 3.71 1.01 7.98
CA PRO A 112 4.32 0.05 8.90
C PRO A 112 3.84 -1.37 8.57
N ARG A 113 4.72 -2.33 8.72
CA ARG A 113 4.41 -3.76 8.58
C ARG A 113 4.49 -4.46 9.93
N VAL A 114 5.17 -3.86 10.89
CA VAL A 114 5.10 -4.20 12.30
C VAL A 114 4.36 -3.07 13.01
N LEU A 115 3.11 -3.33 13.36
CA LEU A 115 2.30 -2.44 14.18
C LEU A 115 2.79 -2.52 15.61
N LEU A 116 3.02 -1.39 16.27
CA LEU A 116 3.65 -1.35 17.59
C LEU A 116 2.76 -0.63 18.60
N ALA A 117 2.72 -1.11 19.84
CA ALA A 117 2.09 -0.39 20.93
C ALA A 117 2.90 0.88 21.23
N THR A 118 2.21 2.03 21.18
CA THR A 118 2.82 3.35 21.45
C THR A 118 3.11 3.60 22.93
N ASP A 119 2.51 2.80 23.81
CA ASP A 119 2.54 2.92 25.27
C ASP A 119 3.44 1.88 25.97
N VAL A 120 4.25 1.16 25.22
CA VAL A 120 5.28 0.23 25.78
C VAL A 120 6.49 1.04 26.23
N GLY A 121 6.41 1.59 27.44
CA GLY A 121 7.51 2.35 28.02
C GLY A 121 7.14 3.26 29.18
N ASP A 122 5.85 3.40 29.54
CA ASP A 122 5.40 4.35 30.56
C ASP A 122 4.75 3.72 31.80
N GLU A 123 5.23 2.52 32.22
CA GLU A 123 4.98 2.03 33.58
C GLU A 123 6.15 2.41 34.52
N GLY A 124 6.43 3.70 34.60
CA GLY A 124 7.41 4.25 35.52
C GLY A 124 6.93 5.59 36.06
N GLY A 125 6.40 5.56 37.27
CA GLY A 125 5.87 6.71 37.98
C GLY A 125 6.71 7.97 37.84
N THR A 126 6.04 9.10 37.86
CA THR A 126 6.60 10.47 37.94
C THR A 126 7.80 10.56 38.87
N VAL A 127 8.99 10.49 38.31
CA VAL A 127 10.21 11.02 38.93
C VAL A 127 10.73 12.09 37.99
N ALA A 128 10.61 13.33 38.43
CA ALA A 128 11.17 14.49 37.74
C ALA A 128 12.68 14.24 37.53
N GLY A 129 13.13 14.15 36.27
CA GLY A 129 14.54 14.14 35.91
C GLY A 129 15.10 12.91 35.20
N ALA A 130 14.32 11.84 34.96
CA ALA A 130 14.79 10.71 34.16
C ALA A 130 14.49 10.96 32.67
N ARG A 131 15.53 10.91 31.83
CA ARG A 131 15.38 10.86 30.36
C ARG A 131 14.53 9.64 30.02
N CYS A 132 13.39 9.84 29.37
CA CYS A 132 12.61 8.78 28.77
C CYS A 132 13.54 7.90 27.94
N ALA A 133 13.46 6.57 28.09
CA ALA A 133 14.10 5.64 27.15
C ALA A 133 13.63 6.04 25.73
N GLU A 134 14.57 6.25 24.83
CA GLU A 134 14.25 6.79 23.50
C GLU A 134 13.22 5.86 22.81
N PRO A 135 12.13 6.40 22.23
CA PRO A 135 11.11 5.61 21.50
C PRO A 135 11.71 4.67 20.46
N SER A 136 12.90 4.98 19.94
CA SER A 136 13.64 4.19 18.98
C SER A 136 14.09 2.82 19.53
N ALA A 137 14.56 2.76 20.76
CA ALA A 137 15.07 1.50 21.35
C ALA A 137 13.96 0.45 21.58
N THR A 138 12.76 0.88 21.97
CA THR A 138 11.61 -0.02 22.12
C THR A 138 11.11 -0.52 20.76
N ARG A 139 11.06 0.35 19.76
CA ARG A 139 10.69 -0.01 18.39
C ARG A 139 11.67 -1.02 17.81
N GLU A 140 12.97 -0.74 17.86
CA GLU A 140 14.03 -1.62 17.36
C GLU A 140 13.96 -3.00 18.03
N ARG A 141 13.75 -3.05 19.35
CA ARG A 141 13.57 -4.30 20.11
C ARG A 141 12.39 -5.13 19.60
N LEU A 142 11.24 -4.51 19.35
CA LEU A 142 10.04 -5.22 18.90
C LEU A 142 10.13 -5.63 17.44
N VAL A 143 10.71 -4.79 16.55
CA VAL A 143 10.97 -5.16 15.15
C VAL A 143 11.98 -6.31 15.09
N PHE A 144 13.04 -6.28 15.90
CA PHE A 144 14.00 -7.38 15.98
C PHE A 144 13.35 -8.67 16.49
N ALA A 145 12.51 -8.59 17.52
CA ALA A 145 11.76 -9.75 18.04
C ALA A 145 10.79 -10.31 16.97
N MET A 146 10.15 -9.44 16.18
CA MET A 146 9.31 -9.86 15.05
C MET A 146 10.15 -10.56 13.97
N ALA A 147 11.30 -9.99 13.60
CA ALA A 147 12.21 -10.57 12.60
C ALA A 147 12.72 -11.95 13.03
N GLU A 148 13.01 -12.13 14.32
CA GLU A 148 13.41 -13.42 14.88
C GLU A 148 12.24 -14.40 14.92
N GLY A 149 11.05 -13.95 15.30
CA GLY A 149 9.82 -14.75 15.24
C GLY A 149 9.50 -15.22 13.83
N VAL A 150 9.71 -14.37 12.82
CA VAL A 150 9.60 -14.75 11.41
C VAL A 150 10.54 -15.90 11.07
N ARG A 151 11.83 -15.86 11.49
CA ARG A 151 12.77 -16.95 11.23
C ARG A 151 12.31 -18.26 11.86
N GLN A 152 11.82 -18.22 13.11
CA GLN A 152 11.25 -19.40 13.77
C GLN A 152 10.08 -19.99 12.98
N VAL A 153 9.22 -19.15 12.41
CA VAL A 153 8.12 -19.58 11.52
C VAL A 153 8.67 -20.24 10.26
N LEU A 154 9.68 -19.66 9.60
CA LEU A 154 10.27 -20.23 8.39
C LEU A 154 10.79 -21.66 8.65
N ASP A 155 11.48 -21.86 9.76
CA ASP A 155 12.03 -23.15 10.13
C ASP A 155 10.92 -24.16 10.50
N ALA A 156 9.98 -23.76 11.37
CA ALA A 156 8.90 -24.62 11.84
C ALA A 156 7.93 -25.05 10.74
N GLN A 157 7.66 -24.19 9.75
CA GLN A 157 6.71 -24.42 8.67
C GLN A 157 7.37 -24.84 7.35
N SER A 158 8.71 -25.02 7.32
CA SER A 158 9.48 -25.31 6.10
C SER A 158 9.17 -24.34 4.95
N VAL A 159 9.08 -23.05 5.28
CA VAL A 159 8.83 -21.93 4.35
C VAL A 159 10.15 -21.45 3.76
N SER A 160 10.21 -21.16 2.48
CA SER A 160 11.47 -20.90 1.75
C SER A 160 12.07 -19.52 2.02
N SER A 161 11.23 -18.54 2.36
CA SER A 161 11.65 -17.14 2.47
C SER A 161 10.62 -16.29 3.19
N ALA A 162 11.04 -15.13 3.67
CA ALA A 162 10.18 -14.07 4.18
C ALA A 162 10.43 -12.76 3.42
N HIS A 163 9.35 -12.05 3.13
CA HIS A 163 9.37 -10.78 2.41
C HIS A 163 8.48 -9.77 3.14
N VAL A 164 9.06 -8.63 3.54
CA VAL A 164 8.32 -7.52 4.16
C VAL A 164 8.24 -6.41 3.13
N LEU A 165 7.02 -6.05 2.71
CA LEU A 165 6.82 -5.25 1.50
C LEU A 165 6.28 -3.85 1.82
N PHE A 166 6.79 -2.82 1.12
CA PHE A 166 6.34 -1.42 1.22
C PHE A 166 6.43 -0.84 2.63
N LEU A 167 7.52 -1.13 3.34
CA LEU A 167 7.75 -0.62 4.69
C LEU A 167 8.43 0.76 4.68
N PRO A 168 8.31 1.55 5.77
CA PRO A 168 9.03 2.81 5.95
C PRO A 168 10.54 2.60 6.01
N GLU A 169 11.30 3.68 5.85
CA GLU A 169 12.76 3.64 5.80
C GLU A 169 13.38 3.16 7.10
N ASP A 170 12.90 3.67 8.21
CA ASP A 170 13.35 3.34 9.55
C ASP A 170 13.09 1.85 9.89
N GLU A 171 11.91 1.33 9.55
CA GLU A 171 11.58 -0.08 9.73
C GLU A 171 12.42 -0.99 8.81
N ALA A 172 12.70 -0.52 7.56
CA ALA A 172 13.59 -1.24 6.65
C ALA A 172 15.03 -1.31 7.19
N ALA A 173 15.50 -0.27 7.86
CA ALA A 173 16.82 -0.25 8.51
C ALA A 173 16.86 -1.25 9.67
N ASP A 174 15.82 -1.30 10.53
CA ASP A 174 15.73 -2.25 11.63
C ASP A 174 15.76 -3.71 11.15
N PHE A 175 14.99 -4.05 10.11
CA PHE A 175 15.08 -5.38 9.49
C PHE A 175 16.44 -5.63 8.83
N GLY A 176 17.09 -4.58 8.29
CA GLY A 176 18.46 -4.65 7.79
C GLY A 176 19.45 -5.06 8.87
N HIS A 177 19.37 -4.46 10.07
CA HIS A 177 20.15 -4.85 11.24
C HIS A 177 19.86 -6.29 11.69
N ALA A 178 18.63 -6.75 11.51
CA ALA A 178 18.26 -8.15 11.71
C ALA A 178 18.72 -9.09 10.57
N GLY A 179 19.49 -8.60 9.57
CA GLY A 179 20.10 -9.41 8.52
C GLY A 179 19.24 -9.65 7.28
N TYR A 180 18.13 -8.93 7.09
CA TYR A 180 17.35 -8.97 5.87
C TYR A 180 18.00 -8.16 4.75
N ALA A 181 17.83 -8.58 3.51
CA ALA A 181 18.34 -7.86 2.33
C ALA A 181 17.36 -6.77 1.89
N LEU A 182 17.82 -5.53 1.76
CA LEU A 182 17.01 -4.40 1.28
C LEU A 182 16.86 -4.43 -0.24
N ARG A 183 15.63 -4.29 -0.73
CA ARG A 183 15.29 -4.00 -2.12
C ARG A 183 14.65 -2.63 -2.21
N LEU A 184 15.08 -1.83 -3.16
CA LEU A 184 14.49 -0.56 -3.51
C LEU A 184 13.57 -0.72 -4.73
N GLY A 185 12.55 0.12 -4.80
CA GLY A 185 11.69 0.31 -5.96
C GLY A 185 11.31 1.78 -6.09
N VAL A 186 10.63 2.14 -7.16
CA VAL A 186 10.18 3.52 -7.40
C VAL A 186 8.67 3.54 -7.59
N GLN A 187 8.00 4.45 -6.91
CA GLN A 187 6.62 4.86 -7.16
C GLN A 187 6.56 6.38 -7.27
N TYR A 188 5.44 6.90 -7.76
CA TYR A 188 5.25 8.33 -7.92
C TYR A 188 4.27 8.84 -6.88
N GLN A 189 4.64 9.89 -6.15
CA GLN A 189 3.81 10.51 -5.12
C GLN A 189 3.69 12.01 -5.38
N TRP A 190 2.55 12.58 -5.06
CA TRP A 190 2.36 14.02 -5.01
C TRP A 190 2.40 14.48 -3.56
N HIS A 191 3.14 15.58 -3.32
CA HIS A 191 3.29 16.17 -1.99
C HIS A 191 2.70 17.58 -1.99
N ASN A 192 1.89 17.89 -0.99
CA ASN A 192 1.37 19.22 -0.80
C ASN A 192 2.45 20.12 -0.19
N GLN A 193 2.94 21.07 -0.98
CA GLN A 193 3.97 22.03 -0.58
C GLN A 193 3.36 23.32 0.03
N GLY A 194 2.17 23.21 0.63
CA GLY A 194 1.44 24.35 1.19
C GLY A 194 0.56 25.06 0.15
N PHE A 195 0.21 24.40 -0.93
CA PHE A 195 -0.71 24.93 -1.94
C PHE A 195 -2.07 25.23 -1.30
N ARG A 196 -2.63 26.40 -1.63
CA ARG A 196 -3.97 26.83 -1.18
C ARG A 196 -5.04 26.60 -2.23
N THR A 197 -4.64 26.57 -3.50
CA THR A 197 -5.51 26.36 -4.67
C THR A 197 -4.81 25.46 -5.70
N PHE A 198 -5.59 24.89 -6.59
CA PHE A 198 -5.03 24.14 -7.73
C PHE A 198 -4.19 25.08 -8.65
N GLU A 199 -4.53 26.35 -8.76
CA GLU A 199 -3.74 27.32 -9.52
C GLU A 199 -2.38 27.57 -8.86
N ASP A 200 -2.28 27.60 -7.51
CA ASP A 200 -0.98 27.67 -6.82
C ASP A 200 -0.11 26.47 -7.22
N PHE A 201 -0.69 25.26 -7.23
CA PHE A 201 0.02 24.07 -7.69
C PHE A 201 0.49 24.19 -9.14
N LEU A 202 -0.35 24.74 -10.04
CA LEU A 202 0.04 24.95 -11.44
C LEU A 202 1.26 25.85 -11.59
N THR A 203 1.53 26.75 -10.66
CA THR A 203 2.71 27.65 -10.74
C THR A 203 4.04 26.90 -10.72
N THR A 204 4.07 25.66 -10.22
CA THR A 204 5.27 24.80 -10.22
C THR A 204 5.68 24.32 -11.62
N PHE A 205 4.81 24.46 -12.61
CA PHE A 205 5.07 24.03 -13.99
C PHE A 205 5.49 25.17 -14.91
N PRO A 206 6.25 24.90 -15.98
CA PRO A 206 6.47 25.84 -17.07
C PRO A 206 5.16 26.27 -17.74
N THR A 207 5.12 27.49 -18.30
CA THR A 207 3.90 28.07 -18.92
C THR A 207 3.21 27.17 -19.92
N LYS A 208 3.96 26.51 -20.80
CA LYS A 208 3.42 25.57 -21.80
C LYS A 208 2.65 24.43 -21.15
N LYS A 209 3.19 23.87 -20.04
CA LYS A 209 2.58 22.76 -19.31
C LYS A 209 1.32 23.21 -18.54
N ARG A 210 1.35 24.39 -17.90
CA ARG A 210 0.17 24.98 -17.26
C ARG A 210 -0.99 25.13 -18.25
N THR A 211 -0.71 25.69 -19.43
CA THR A 211 -1.70 25.85 -20.50
C THR A 211 -2.26 24.50 -20.95
N GLN A 212 -1.41 23.49 -21.08
CA GLN A 212 -1.84 22.13 -21.42
C GLN A 212 -2.79 21.56 -20.36
N ILE A 213 -2.42 21.62 -19.07
CA ILE A 213 -3.26 21.08 -17.98
C ILE A 213 -4.62 21.79 -17.92
N ARG A 214 -4.65 23.13 -18.04
CA ARG A 214 -5.91 23.88 -18.07
C ARG A 214 -6.79 23.46 -19.26
N ARG A 215 -6.21 23.21 -20.44
CA ARG A 215 -6.93 22.71 -21.62
C ARG A 215 -7.48 21.31 -21.36
N GLU A 216 -6.68 20.41 -20.79
CA GLU A 216 -7.09 19.03 -20.46
C GLU A 216 -8.25 19.02 -19.44
N ARG A 217 -8.26 19.94 -18.47
CA ARG A 217 -9.39 20.10 -17.53
C ARG A 217 -10.63 20.67 -18.20
N LYS A 218 -10.48 21.74 -18.98
CA LYS A 218 -11.59 22.40 -19.69
C LYS A 218 -12.31 21.46 -20.67
N GLU A 219 -11.63 20.45 -21.20
CA GLU A 219 -12.23 19.44 -22.08
C GLU A 219 -13.40 18.71 -21.41
N MET A 220 -13.34 18.49 -20.09
CA MET A 220 -14.43 17.86 -19.34
C MET A 220 -15.69 18.74 -19.34
N ASP A 221 -15.54 20.03 -19.09
CA ASP A 221 -16.64 21.00 -19.11
C ASP A 221 -17.27 21.10 -20.50
N GLN A 222 -16.44 21.13 -21.55
CA GLN A 222 -16.91 21.21 -22.96
C GLN A 222 -17.71 19.98 -23.38
N ARG A 223 -17.43 18.82 -22.76
CA ARG A 223 -18.16 17.57 -22.98
C ARG A 223 -19.35 17.39 -22.04
N GLY A 224 -19.61 18.35 -21.17
CA GLY A 224 -20.65 18.24 -20.15
C GLY A 224 -20.37 17.16 -19.10
N ILE A 225 -19.10 16.75 -18.92
CA ILE A 225 -18.71 15.77 -17.91
C ILE A 225 -18.46 16.47 -16.59
N ARG A 226 -19.16 16.02 -15.55
CA ARG A 226 -19.00 16.51 -14.17
C ARG A 226 -18.29 15.47 -13.32
N ILE A 227 -17.29 15.90 -12.55
CA ILE A 227 -16.50 15.04 -11.67
C ILE A 227 -16.73 15.51 -10.23
N ALA A 228 -17.02 14.57 -9.34
CA ALA A 228 -17.24 14.84 -7.92
C ALA A 228 -16.66 13.71 -7.06
N THR A 229 -16.19 14.05 -5.86
CA THR A 229 -15.79 13.07 -4.83
C THR A 229 -16.98 12.81 -3.91
N LEU A 230 -17.36 11.54 -3.75
CA LEU A 230 -18.41 11.07 -2.85
C LEU A 230 -17.77 10.41 -1.63
N ARG A 231 -18.31 10.68 -0.43
CA ARG A 231 -17.78 10.19 0.85
C ARG A 231 -18.92 9.79 1.81
N GLY A 232 -18.64 8.80 2.65
CA GLY A 232 -19.59 8.38 3.67
C GLY A 232 -20.99 8.15 3.09
N LYS A 233 -21.99 8.87 3.56
CA LYS A 233 -23.39 8.75 3.13
C LYS A 233 -23.67 9.23 1.68
N GLU A 234 -22.75 9.94 1.06
CA GLU A 234 -22.88 10.36 -0.34
C GLU A 234 -22.61 9.20 -1.32
N ILE A 235 -21.94 8.14 -0.83
CA ILE A 235 -21.71 6.92 -1.62
C ILE A 235 -23.03 6.14 -1.68
N THR A 236 -23.81 6.38 -2.71
CA THR A 236 -25.07 5.66 -2.97
C THR A 236 -24.80 4.26 -3.52
N SER A 237 -25.80 3.37 -3.47
CA SER A 237 -25.72 2.03 -4.09
C SER A 237 -25.39 2.14 -5.58
N GLU A 238 -26.01 3.11 -6.31
CA GLU A 238 -25.70 3.36 -7.72
C GLU A 238 -24.21 3.69 -7.95
N ALA A 239 -23.64 4.57 -7.12
CA ALA A 239 -22.24 4.96 -7.24
C ALA A 239 -21.28 3.79 -6.95
N LEU A 240 -21.62 2.97 -5.95
CA LEU A 240 -20.84 1.78 -5.60
C LEU A 240 -20.92 0.71 -6.70
N GLU A 241 -22.10 0.43 -7.23
CA GLU A 241 -22.30 -0.51 -8.33
C GLU A 241 -21.54 -0.08 -9.58
N ALA A 242 -21.64 1.21 -9.97
CA ALA A 242 -20.89 1.77 -11.09
C ALA A 242 -19.38 1.62 -10.87
N MET A 243 -18.86 1.90 -9.67
CA MET A 243 -17.43 1.75 -9.37
C MET A 243 -16.96 0.29 -9.46
N CYS A 244 -17.78 -0.66 -8.99
CA CYS A 244 -17.50 -2.09 -9.12
C CYS A 244 -17.43 -2.50 -10.61
N GLU A 245 -18.38 -2.04 -11.44
CA GLU A 245 -18.37 -2.28 -12.88
C GLU A 245 -17.10 -1.72 -13.54
N PHE A 246 -16.72 -0.48 -13.18
CA PHE A 246 -15.52 0.17 -13.72
C PHE A 246 -14.25 -0.59 -13.35
N TYR A 247 -14.15 -1.08 -12.11
CA TYR A 247 -13.05 -1.91 -11.67
C TYR A 247 -12.96 -3.20 -12.49
N GLU A 248 -14.08 -3.93 -12.62
CA GLU A 248 -14.15 -5.18 -13.37
C GLU A 248 -13.74 -5.01 -14.82
N LEU A 249 -14.28 -3.98 -15.51
CA LEU A 249 -13.95 -3.68 -16.90
C LEU A 249 -12.48 -3.32 -17.11
N THR A 250 -11.89 -2.58 -16.16
CA THR A 250 -10.46 -2.25 -16.26
C THR A 250 -9.57 -3.46 -16.12
N VAL A 251 -9.86 -4.34 -15.17
CA VAL A 251 -9.09 -5.57 -14.97
C VAL A 251 -9.20 -6.49 -16.18
N ASP A 252 -10.38 -6.62 -16.75
CA ASP A 252 -10.64 -7.50 -17.89
C ASP A 252 -9.98 -7.03 -19.20
N LYS A 253 -9.64 -5.74 -19.32
CA LYS A 253 -8.84 -5.22 -20.46
C LYS A 253 -7.43 -5.79 -20.53
N PHE A 254 -6.88 -6.23 -19.42
CA PHE A 254 -5.54 -6.79 -19.38
C PHE A 254 -5.56 -8.31 -19.57
N ARG A 255 -4.83 -8.83 -20.54
CA ARG A 255 -4.74 -10.27 -20.85
C ARG A 255 -4.38 -11.15 -19.64
N TRP A 256 -3.65 -10.58 -18.68
CA TRP A 256 -3.22 -11.20 -17.43
C TRP A 256 -3.87 -10.57 -16.21
N GLY A 257 -4.91 -9.73 -16.43
CA GLY A 257 -5.64 -9.08 -15.35
C GLY A 257 -6.35 -10.12 -14.48
N ARG A 258 -6.24 -9.97 -13.16
CA ARG A 258 -6.98 -10.79 -12.20
C ARG A 258 -7.84 -9.90 -11.33
N ARG A 259 -9.11 -10.25 -11.20
CA ARG A 259 -10.03 -9.61 -10.27
C ARG A 259 -9.69 -10.07 -8.85
N TYR A 260 -8.76 -9.37 -8.20
CA TYR A 260 -8.36 -9.65 -6.82
C TYR A 260 -9.48 -9.37 -5.83
N LEU A 261 -10.28 -8.32 -6.08
CA LEU A 261 -11.37 -7.88 -5.22
C LEU A 261 -12.72 -8.20 -5.87
N ASN A 262 -13.75 -8.29 -5.04
CA ASN A 262 -15.12 -8.54 -5.44
C ASN A 262 -16.07 -7.45 -4.89
N ARG A 263 -17.32 -7.45 -5.35
CA ARG A 263 -18.34 -6.48 -4.93
C ARG A 263 -18.60 -6.51 -3.42
N ALA A 264 -18.57 -7.69 -2.80
CA ALA A 264 -18.77 -7.84 -1.37
C ALA A 264 -17.68 -7.10 -0.57
N PHE A 265 -16.42 -7.13 -1.03
CA PHE A 265 -15.34 -6.36 -0.41
C PHE A 265 -15.61 -4.85 -0.49
N PHE A 266 -15.95 -4.32 -1.67
CA PHE A 266 -16.23 -2.88 -1.81
C PHE A 266 -17.40 -2.44 -0.93
N SER A 267 -18.47 -3.25 -0.85
CA SER A 267 -19.60 -2.98 0.04
C SER A 267 -19.17 -2.98 1.51
N ALA A 268 -18.44 -4.00 1.94
CA ALA A 268 -18.00 -4.15 3.32
C ALA A 268 -17.13 -2.98 3.80
N ILE A 269 -16.18 -2.50 2.98
CA ILE A 269 -15.34 -1.39 3.39
C ILE A 269 -16.07 -0.04 3.34
N CYS A 270 -17.00 0.18 2.41
CA CYS A 270 -17.86 1.37 2.42
C CYS A 270 -18.72 1.44 3.69
N GLU A 271 -19.23 0.30 4.17
CA GLU A 271 -20.04 0.21 5.38
C GLU A 271 -19.20 0.39 6.66
N ARG A 272 -18.07 -0.32 6.75
CA ARG A 272 -17.26 -0.38 7.98
C ARG A 272 -16.24 0.75 8.12
N MET A 273 -15.87 1.39 7.01
CA MET A 273 -14.85 2.44 6.96
C MET A 273 -15.34 3.68 6.17
N PRO A 274 -16.55 4.20 6.46
CA PRO A 274 -17.18 5.26 5.66
C PRO A 274 -16.36 6.55 5.60
N ASP A 275 -15.59 6.84 6.63
CA ASP A 275 -14.74 8.04 6.70
C ASP A 275 -13.42 7.90 5.93
N ALA A 276 -13.01 6.66 5.64
CA ALA A 276 -11.78 6.35 4.92
C ALA A 276 -12.00 6.13 3.41
N VAL A 277 -13.22 5.82 2.99
CA VAL A 277 -13.54 5.51 1.58
C VAL A 277 -13.97 6.75 0.83
N GLU A 278 -13.39 6.97 -0.35
CA GLU A 278 -13.77 8.03 -1.27
C GLU A 278 -13.93 7.48 -2.69
N ILE A 279 -15.02 7.83 -3.37
CA ILE A 279 -15.25 7.50 -4.78
C ILE A 279 -15.26 8.80 -5.57
N VAL A 280 -14.30 8.97 -6.47
CA VAL A 280 -14.35 10.02 -7.48
C VAL A 280 -15.20 9.51 -8.64
N LEU A 281 -16.30 10.17 -8.93
CA LEU A 281 -17.25 9.74 -9.95
C LEU A 281 -17.40 10.80 -11.04
N ALA A 282 -17.21 10.41 -12.30
CA ALA A 282 -17.47 11.22 -13.46
C ALA A 282 -18.84 10.85 -14.05
N ARG A 283 -19.69 11.86 -14.28
CA ARG A 283 -21.01 11.72 -14.89
C ARG A 283 -21.07 12.51 -16.18
N ASN A 284 -21.70 11.95 -17.22
CA ASN A 284 -21.94 12.66 -18.46
C ASN A 284 -23.11 13.66 -18.37
N GLY A 285 -23.41 14.35 -19.45
CA GLY A 285 -24.46 15.39 -19.51
C GLY A 285 -25.89 14.89 -19.19
N SER A 286 -26.15 13.58 -19.28
CA SER A 286 -27.42 12.97 -18.85
C SER A 286 -27.43 12.55 -17.37
N GLY A 287 -26.33 12.76 -16.64
CA GLY A 287 -26.17 12.36 -15.24
C GLY A 287 -25.73 10.92 -15.03
N ARG A 288 -25.51 10.14 -16.11
CA ARG A 288 -25.06 8.74 -16.02
C ARG A 288 -23.61 8.67 -15.57
N PRO A 289 -23.25 7.81 -14.59
CA PRO A 289 -21.87 7.50 -14.27
C PRO A 289 -21.13 6.87 -15.47
N ILE A 290 -19.97 7.41 -15.84
CA ILE A 290 -19.20 6.95 -17.01
C ILE A 290 -17.78 6.52 -16.66
N ALA A 291 -17.23 7.01 -15.55
CA ALA A 291 -15.92 6.62 -15.05
C ALA A 291 -15.82 6.91 -13.57
N GLY A 292 -14.86 6.27 -12.90
CA GLY A 292 -14.61 6.54 -11.49
C GLY A 292 -13.25 6.05 -11.00
N ALA A 293 -12.85 6.58 -9.84
CA ALA A 293 -11.70 6.12 -9.09
C ALA A 293 -12.11 5.82 -7.65
N PHE A 294 -11.61 4.71 -7.13
CA PHE A 294 -11.78 4.29 -5.75
C PHE A 294 -10.51 4.65 -4.97
N ASN A 295 -10.65 5.45 -3.94
CA ASN A 295 -9.58 5.94 -3.11
C ASN A 295 -9.82 5.59 -1.65
N LEU A 296 -8.73 5.56 -0.88
CA LEU A 296 -8.77 5.50 0.58
C LEU A 296 -8.04 6.72 1.16
N VAL A 297 -8.50 7.20 2.32
CA VAL A 297 -7.90 8.33 3.04
C VAL A 297 -7.60 7.93 4.48
N GLY A 298 -6.41 8.25 4.96
CA GLY A 298 -6.01 8.07 6.35
C GLY A 298 -4.63 8.66 6.59
N GLY A 299 -4.34 9.08 7.83
CA GLY A 299 -3.04 9.68 8.20
C GLY A 299 -2.67 10.92 7.37
N GLY A 300 -3.65 11.69 6.89
CA GLY A 300 -3.41 12.86 6.04
C GLY A 300 -3.00 12.54 4.59
N VAL A 301 -3.14 11.29 4.16
CA VAL A 301 -2.75 10.79 2.84
C VAL A 301 -3.95 10.29 2.06
N LEU A 302 -4.02 10.63 0.76
CA LEU A 302 -4.94 10.03 -0.20
C LEU A 302 -4.23 8.87 -0.91
N TYR A 303 -4.86 7.72 -0.96
CA TYR A 303 -4.38 6.52 -1.65
C TYR A 303 -5.30 6.19 -2.82
N GLY A 304 -4.88 6.46 -4.05
CA GLY A 304 -5.57 6.04 -5.26
C GLY A 304 -5.40 4.54 -5.45
N ARG A 305 -6.52 3.82 -5.61
CA ARG A 305 -6.49 2.36 -5.64
C ARG A 305 -6.93 1.77 -6.96
N TYR A 306 -8.14 2.06 -7.38
CA TYR A 306 -8.74 1.46 -8.57
C TYR A 306 -9.39 2.53 -9.41
N TRP A 307 -9.33 2.34 -10.71
CA TRP A 307 -9.90 3.22 -11.72
C TRP A 307 -10.59 2.40 -12.80
N GLY A 308 -11.62 2.97 -13.42
CA GLY A 308 -12.18 2.42 -14.63
C GLY A 308 -13.19 3.35 -15.29
N ALA A 309 -13.57 2.98 -16.51
CA ALA A 309 -14.50 3.76 -17.32
C ALA A 309 -15.25 2.86 -18.30
N ILE A 310 -16.53 3.20 -18.56
CA ILE A 310 -17.37 2.62 -19.61
C ILE A 310 -17.38 3.44 -20.89
N GLU A 311 -17.01 4.73 -20.82
CA GLU A 311 -16.86 5.61 -21.96
C GLU A 311 -15.41 6.10 -22.06
N GLU A 312 -14.87 6.14 -23.27
CA GLU A 312 -13.53 6.68 -23.54
C GLU A 312 -13.61 8.13 -23.98
N HIS A 313 -13.06 9.02 -23.17
CA HIS A 313 -12.92 10.44 -23.48
C HIS A 313 -11.46 10.87 -23.32
N PRO A 314 -10.95 11.75 -24.22
CA PRO A 314 -9.60 12.30 -24.04
C PRO A 314 -9.44 12.92 -22.67
N PHE A 315 -8.34 12.61 -21.98
CA PHE A 315 -7.96 13.14 -20.66
C PHE A 315 -8.88 12.78 -19.49
N LEU A 316 -9.93 11.97 -19.67
CA LEU A 316 -10.86 11.59 -18.60
C LEU A 316 -10.12 10.93 -17.43
N HIS A 317 -9.24 9.96 -17.72
CA HIS A 317 -8.39 9.31 -16.73
C HIS A 317 -7.58 10.34 -15.91
N PHE A 318 -6.93 11.31 -16.57
CA PHE A 318 -6.12 12.30 -15.87
C PHE A 318 -6.95 13.26 -15.02
N ASN A 319 -8.15 13.60 -15.47
CA ASN A 319 -9.06 14.44 -14.70
C ASN A 319 -9.59 13.72 -13.47
N VAL A 320 -10.05 12.48 -13.60
CA VAL A 320 -10.60 11.69 -12.48
C VAL A 320 -9.51 11.27 -11.50
N CYS A 321 -8.41 10.70 -12.02
CA CYS A 321 -7.42 10.07 -11.13
C CYS A 321 -6.35 11.02 -10.61
N TYR A 322 -6.09 12.17 -11.29
CA TYR A 322 -4.99 13.05 -10.88
C TYR A 322 -5.44 14.47 -10.58
N TYR A 323 -5.98 15.21 -11.56
CA TYR A 323 -6.22 16.65 -11.36
C TYR A 323 -7.28 16.92 -10.30
N HIS A 324 -8.42 16.23 -10.36
CA HIS A 324 -9.48 16.34 -9.36
C HIS A 324 -8.99 15.87 -7.99
N SER A 325 -8.28 14.75 -7.94
CA SER A 325 -7.75 14.20 -6.68
C SER A 325 -6.68 15.11 -6.04
N ILE A 326 -5.81 15.76 -6.83
CA ILE A 326 -4.85 16.75 -6.32
C ILE A 326 -5.58 17.98 -5.78
N GLU A 327 -6.56 18.52 -6.52
CA GLU A 327 -7.38 19.65 -6.07
C GLU A 327 -8.09 19.32 -4.75
N HIS A 328 -8.70 18.15 -4.66
CA HIS A 328 -9.33 17.63 -3.43
C HIS A 328 -8.33 17.50 -2.27
N CYS A 329 -7.11 17.03 -2.52
CA CYS A 329 -6.05 16.99 -1.51
C CYS A 329 -5.68 18.39 -1.00
N ILE A 330 -5.61 19.37 -1.90
CA ILE A 330 -5.32 20.79 -1.53
C ILE A 330 -6.43 21.33 -0.65
N GLU A 331 -7.70 21.19 -1.06
CA GLU A 331 -8.88 21.66 -0.32
C GLU A 331 -8.96 21.06 1.09
N ARG A 332 -8.66 19.76 1.21
CA ARG A 332 -8.67 19.03 2.48
C ARG A 332 -7.38 19.15 3.28
N LYS A 333 -6.38 19.86 2.77
CA LYS A 333 -5.04 19.98 3.39
C LYS A 333 -4.37 18.64 3.64
N LEU A 334 -4.61 17.65 2.76
CA LEU A 334 -3.90 16.40 2.81
C LEU A 334 -2.44 16.64 2.40
N VAL A 335 -1.52 15.94 3.06
CA VAL A 335 -0.08 16.18 2.89
C VAL A 335 0.51 15.45 1.70
N ARG A 336 -0.13 14.33 1.29
CA ARG A 336 0.41 13.45 0.25
C ARG A 336 -0.71 12.75 -0.51
N PHE A 337 -0.43 12.43 -1.77
CA PHE A 337 -1.27 11.56 -2.60
C PHE A 337 -0.41 10.48 -3.25
N GLU A 338 -0.74 9.22 -2.99
CA GLU A 338 -0.17 8.02 -3.60
C GLU A 338 -1.16 7.46 -4.65
N PRO A 339 -0.94 7.68 -5.94
CA PRO A 339 -1.91 7.37 -7.00
C PRO A 339 -1.88 5.90 -7.44
N GLY A 340 -1.25 5.01 -6.70
CA GLY A 340 -1.04 3.60 -7.04
C GLY A 340 0.24 3.33 -7.83
N ALA A 341 0.48 2.05 -8.15
CA ALA A 341 1.69 1.57 -8.80
C ALA A 341 1.83 2.06 -10.26
N GLY A 342 3.08 2.12 -10.75
CA GLY A 342 3.45 2.36 -12.15
C GLY A 342 3.21 3.78 -12.66
N GLY A 343 3.58 4.01 -13.93
CA GLY A 343 3.17 5.15 -14.73
C GLY A 343 4.07 6.38 -14.69
N GLU A 344 5.10 6.44 -15.55
CA GLU A 344 5.95 7.62 -15.75
C GLU A 344 5.18 8.88 -16.16
N HIS A 345 4.04 8.72 -16.85
CA HIS A 345 3.13 9.82 -17.21
C HIS A 345 2.66 10.64 -15.99
N LYS A 346 2.79 10.11 -14.76
CA LYS A 346 2.53 10.81 -13.50
C LYS A 346 3.52 11.94 -13.26
N ARG A 347 4.82 11.76 -13.63
CA ARG A 347 5.85 12.80 -13.51
C ARG A 347 5.45 14.07 -14.25
N ALA A 348 4.93 13.93 -15.47
CA ALA A 348 4.46 15.06 -16.25
C ALA A 348 3.23 15.80 -15.64
N ARG A 349 2.66 15.28 -14.54
CA ARG A 349 1.50 15.84 -13.82
C ARG A 349 1.80 16.22 -12.37
N GLY A 350 3.10 16.39 -12.06
CA GLY A 350 3.55 16.90 -10.77
C GLY A 350 3.73 15.87 -9.66
N PHE A 351 3.70 14.58 -10.02
CA PHE A 351 4.13 13.53 -9.10
C PHE A 351 5.65 13.38 -9.16
N THR A 352 6.26 13.17 -8.02
CA THR A 352 7.71 12.98 -7.88
C THR A 352 8.04 11.50 -7.67
N PRO A 353 9.12 10.99 -8.27
CA PRO A 353 9.58 9.65 -7.99
C PRO A 353 9.97 9.54 -6.51
N THR A 354 9.50 8.48 -5.86
CA THR A 354 9.69 8.23 -4.43
C THR A 354 10.12 6.79 -4.24
N LEU A 355 11.12 6.57 -3.41
CA LEU A 355 11.59 5.22 -3.08
C LEU A 355 10.52 4.43 -2.34
N THR A 356 10.30 3.21 -2.78
CA THR A 356 9.65 2.17 -1.99
C THR A 356 10.69 1.17 -1.49
N ARG A 357 10.42 0.55 -0.36
CA ARG A 357 11.35 -0.37 0.28
C ARG A 357 10.67 -1.69 0.57
N SER A 358 11.38 -2.76 0.33
CA SER A 358 11.02 -4.10 0.81
C SER A 358 12.27 -4.79 1.35
N VAL A 359 12.10 -5.70 2.29
CA VAL A 359 13.21 -6.47 2.82
C VAL A 359 12.94 -7.97 2.72
N HIS A 360 13.99 -8.73 2.49
CA HIS A 360 13.88 -10.13 2.10
C HIS A 360 14.87 -11.00 2.86
N HIS A 361 14.42 -12.16 3.30
CA HIS A 361 15.25 -13.20 3.88
C HIS A 361 14.92 -14.54 3.21
N LEU A 362 15.93 -15.17 2.61
CA LEU A 362 15.79 -16.46 1.93
C LEU A 362 16.58 -17.52 2.72
N VAL A 363 15.96 -18.68 2.96
CA VAL A 363 16.53 -19.74 3.81
C VAL A 363 17.70 -20.45 3.11
N ASP A 364 17.60 -20.75 1.79
CA ASP A 364 18.72 -21.39 1.06
C ASP A 364 19.88 -20.39 0.87
N PRO A 365 21.09 -20.68 1.38
CA PRO A 365 22.22 -19.73 1.34
C PRO A 365 22.66 -19.38 -0.09
N ARG A 366 22.55 -20.29 -1.06
CA ARG A 366 22.95 -20.08 -2.45
C ARG A 366 22.00 -19.07 -3.11
N LEU A 367 20.69 -19.27 -2.88
CA LEU A 367 19.67 -18.38 -3.40
C LEU A 367 19.79 -17.01 -2.71
N ASN A 368 19.96 -16.98 -1.40
CA ASN A 368 20.12 -15.74 -0.63
C ASN A 368 21.35 -14.94 -1.08
N GLY A 369 22.50 -15.58 -1.31
CA GLY A 369 23.71 -14.92 -1.80
C GLY A 369 23.49 -14.29 -3.18
N ALA A 370 22.98 -15.08 -4.13
CA ALA A 370 22.73 -14.59 -5.49
C ALA A 370 21.72 -13.44 -5.54
N ILE A 371 20.65 -13.50 -4.70
CA ILE A 371 19.66 -12.42 -4.63
C ILE A 371 20.28 -11.15 -4.02
N ARG A 372 21.12 -11.25 -2.98
CA ARG A 372 21.82 -10.09 -2.41
C ARG A 372 22.71 -9.40 -3.43
N ASP A 373 23.46 -10.16 -4.23
CA ASP A 373 24.30 -9.62 -5.29
C ASP A 373 23.47 -8.93 -6.39
N TYR A 374 22.33 -9.52 -6.76
CA TYR A 374 21.38 -8.92 -7.68
C TYR A 374 20.82 -7.59 -7.13
N LEU A 375 20.38 -7.57 -5.88
CA LEU A 375 19.83 -6.38 -5.24
C LEU A 375 20.84 -5.23 -5.10
N GLY A 376 22.13 -5.55 -4.95
CA GLY A 376 23.20 -4.55 -5.01
C GLY A 376 23.22 -3.78 -6.33
N ARG A 377 23.18 -4.52 -7.45
CA ARG A 377 23.17 -3.94 -8.81
C ARG A 377 21.87 -3.21 -9.13
N GLU A 378 20.71 -3.79 -8.74
CA GLU A 378 19.39 -3.16 -8.92
C GLU A 378 19.33 -1.81 -8.19
N ARG A 379 19.89 -1.72 -6.97
CA ARG A 379 19.96 -0.48 -6.20
C ARG A 379 20.72 0.63 -6.93
N GLU A 380 21.89 0.33 -7.46
CA GLU A 380 22.71 1.31 -8.21
C GLU A 380 21.96 1.86 -9.42
N HIS A 381 21.18 1.01 -10.13
CA HIS A 381 20.35 1.44 -11.24
C HIS A 381 19.22 2.37 -10.77
N ILE A 382 18.48 1.99 -9.71
CA ILE A 382 17.38 2.81 -9.17
C ILE A 382 17.88 4.17 -8.70
N GLU A 383 19.04 4.23 -8.05
CA GLU A 383 19.63 5.49 -7.62
C GLU A 383 20.01 6.40 -8.79
N ARG A 384 20.48 5.84 -9.93
CA ARG A 384 20.73 6.60 -11.17
C ARG A 384 19.44 7.16 -11.77
N VAL A 385 18.38 6.36 -11.84
CA VAL A 385 17.05 6.80 -12.30
C VAL A 385 16.52 7.96 -11.45
N LEU A 386 16.67 7.89 -10.12
CA LEU A 386 16.24 8.96 -9.21
C LEU A 386 17.03 10.25 -9.42
N ARG A 387 18.34 10.16 -9.73
CA ARG A 387 19.15 11.34 -10.07
C ARG A 387 18.85 11.91 -11.45
N GLY A 388 18.01 11.23 -12.25
CA GLY A 388 17.68 11.64 -13.62
C GLY A 388 18.81 11.38 -14.63
N GLU A 389 19.73 10.47 -14.32
CA GLU A 389 20.86 10.08 -15.16
C GLU A 389 20.46 9.03 -16.22
N GLU A 390 19.36 8.33 -16.00
CA GLU A 390 18.76 7.37 -16.93
C GLU A 390 17.22 7.55 -16.95
N GLU A 391 16.60 7.42 -18.12
CA GLU A 391 15.14 7.22 -18.21
C GLU A 391 14.88 5.78 -17.82
N GLY A 392 13.95 5.55 -16.87
CA GLY A 392 13.58 4.21 -16.45
C GLY A 392 13.00 3.43 -17.64
N GLU A 393 13.52 2.25 -17.94
CA GLU A 393 12.91 1.32 -18.88
C GLU A 393 11.57 0.83 -18.28
N ASP A 394 10.46 1.00 -19.05
CA ASP A 394 9.12 0.51 -18.74
C ASP A 394 9.00 -1.04 -18.79
#